data_7cde022791a10f507aa6ae2947348979
#
_entry.id   7cde022791a10f507aa6ae2947348979
#
_cell.length_a   1.000
_cell.length_b   1.000
_cell.length_c   1.000
_cell.angle_alpha   90.00
_cell.angle_beta   90.00
_cell.angle_gamma   90.00
#
_symmetry.space_group_name_H-M   'P 1'
#
loop_
_entity.id
_entity.type
_entity.pdbx_description
1 polymer ?
#
loop_
_entity_poly.entity_id
_entity_poly.type
_entity_poly.pdbx_seq_one_letter_code
_entity_poly.pdbx_strand_id
1 'polypeptide(L)'
;MYGDFQCPYCAASQSIVRRVRERLDGRLRFVFRHFPLSEIHPEAQRAAEAAEAASLQGSFWEMHDALYANGGRLADADLIALADRIGLDLDRFRADLDSGAPAARVARDAQSAHELAIGGTPAFFVNGVAHTDAFDARSLVEALTSDPANAD
;
A
#
# COMPACT_ATOMS: atom_id res chain seq x y z
N MET A 1 5.05 0.87 5.57
CA MET A 1 4.40 2.08 5.03
C MET A 1 2.90 1.96 5.18
N TYR A 2 2.24 2.98 5.74
CA TYR A 2 0.80 3.14 5.63
C TYR A 2 0.48 3.97 4.39
N GLY A 3 -0.46 3.52 3.60
CA GLY A 3 -0.77 4.13 2.31
C GLY A 3 -2.26 4.09 1.94
N ASP A 4 -2.59 4.95 0.98
CA ASP A 4 -3.92 5.15 0.42
C ASP A 4 -3.78 5.21 -1.11
N PHE A 5 -4.52 4.37 -1.82
CA PHE A 5 -4.39 4.24 -3.28
C PHE A 5 -4.92 5.45 -4.05
N GLN A 6 -5.76 6.28 -3.44
CA GLN A 6 -6.25 7.51 -4.06
C GLN A 6 -5.41 8.74 -3.69
N CYS A 7 -4.51 8.62 -2.70
CA CYS A 7 -3.65 9.71 -2.26
C CYS A 7 -2.53 9.99 -3.29
N PRO A 8 -2.45 11.22 -3.84
CA PRO A 8 -1.42 11.58 -4.81
C PRO A 8 0.00 11.55 -4.25
N TYR A 9 0.17 11.82 -2.96
CA TYR A 9 1.47 11.73 -2.28
C TYR A 9 1.92 10.27 -2.12
N CYS A 10 0.98 9.34 -1.90
CA CYS A 10 1.27 7.92 -1.89
C CYS A 10 1.70 7.43 -3.28
N ALA A 11 1.03 7.87 -4.34
CA ALA A 11 1.41 7.56 -5.71
C ALA A 11 2.83 8.09 -6.03
N ALA A 12 3.12 9.34 -5.67
CA ALA A 12 4.45 9.94 -5.86
C ALA A 12 5.55 9.18 -5.09
N SER A 13 5.23 8.65 -3.91
CA SER A 13 6.16 7.90 -3.07
C SER A 13 6.61 6.56 -3.66
N GLN A 14 5.87 5.99 -4.61
CA GLN A 14 6.21 4.69 -5.19
C GLN A 14 7.58 4.71 -5.89
N SER A 15 7.96 5.82 -6.51
CA SER A 15 9.29 5.99 -7.10
C SER A 15 10.41 5.98 -6.04
N ILE A 16 10.13 6.52 -4.87
CA ILE A 16 11.06 6.53 -3.73
C ILE A 16 11.23 5.13 -3.18
N VAL A 17 10.12 4.43 -2.91
CA VAL A 17 10.13 3.05 -2.41
C VAL A 17 10.90 2.13 -3.36
N ARG A 18 10.68 2.24 -4.67
CA ARG A 18 11.40 1.46 -5.68
C ARG A 18 12.91 1.69 -5.58
N ARG A 19 13.36 2.96 -5.51
CA ARG A 19 14.80 3.28 -5.37
C ARG A 19 15.41 2.74 -4.08
N VAL A 20 14.66 2.75 -2.97
CA VAL A 20 15.10 2.16 -1.69
C VAL A 20 15.28 0.66 -1.85
N ARG A 21 14.29 -0.04 -2.43
CA ARG A 21 14.36 -1.49 -2.69
C ARG A 21 15.54 -1.86 -3.59
N GLU A 22 15.77 -1.10 -4.66
CA GLU A 22 16.91 -1.31 -5.58
C GLU A 22 18.25 -1.14 -4.85
N ARG A 23 18.40 -0.12 -3.99
CA ARG A 23 19.64 0.13 -3.25
C ARG A 23 19.93 -0.91 -2.19
N LEU A 24 18.91 -1.50 -1.59
CA LEU A 24 19.07 -2.48 -0.52
C LEU A 24 19.11 -3.94 -1.03
N ASP A 25 18.85 -4.15 -2.31
CA ASP A 25 19.06 -5.41 -3.04
C ASP A 25 18.71 -6.68 -2.24
N GLY A 26 17.40 -6.85 -1.97
CA GLY A 26 16.88 -8.02 -1.24
C GLY A 26 17.03 -7.99 0.30
N ARG A 27 17.77 -7.03 0.86
CA ARG A 27 17.93 -6.86 2.32
C ARG A 27 16.79 -6.09 2.99
N LEU A 28 15.75 -5.70 2.21
CA LEU A 28 14.58 -4.97 2.70
C LEU A 28 13.34 -5.85 2.71
N ARG A 29 12.70 -5.97 3.86
CA ARG A 29 11.33 -6.42 3.96
C ARG A 29 10.41 -5.20 3.89
N PHE A 30 9.79 -4.96 2.74
CA PHE A 30 8.79 -3.91 2.58
C PHE A 30 7.39 -4.42 2.93
N VAL A 31 6.70 -3.69 3.79
CA VAL A 31 5.33 -3.98 4.22
C VAL A 31 4.44 -2.80 3.90
N PHE A 32 3.34 -3.04 3.18
CA PHE A 32 2.28 -2.08 2.96
C PHE A 32 1.13 -2.33 3.94
N ARG A 33 0.58 -1.27 4.51
CA ARG A 33 -0.62 -1.29 5.35
C ARG A 33 -1.61 -0.27 4.83
N HIS A 34 -2.87 -0.64 4.84
CA HIS A 34 -3.94 0.21 4.35
C HIS A 34 -4.31 1.29 5.37
N PHE A 35 -4.40 2.52 4.88
CA PHE A 35 -4.98 3.63 5.62
C PHE A 35 -5.78 4.53 4.67
N PRO A 36 -6.95 4.06 4.18
CA PRO A 36 -7.79 4.83 3.28
C PRO A 36 -8.41 6.02 4.01
N LEU A 37 -8.17 7.22 3.52
CA LEU A 37 -8.70 8.48 4.07
C LEU A 37 -10.03 8.82 3.40
N SER A 38 -11.05 8.00 3.63
CA SER A 38 -12.32 8.00 2.88
C SER A 38 -13.10 9.32 2.95
N GLU A 39 -12.83 10.19 3.93
CA GLU A 39 -13.45 11.52 4.04
C GLU A 39 -13.01 12.45 2.90
N ILE A 40 -11.78 12.28 2.38
CA ILE A 40 -11.20 13.09 1.30
C ILE A 40 -10.90 12.27 0.03
N HIS A 41 -10.86 10.95 0.13
CA HIS A 41 -10.58 10.00 -0.94
C HIS A 41 -11.68 8.94 -1.00
N PRO A 42 -12.84 9.24 -1.63
CA PRO A 42 -14.04 8.40 -1.54
C PRO A 42 -13.87 6.99 -2.13
N GLU A 43 -12.94 6.78 -3.05
CA GLU A 43 -12.70 5.46 -3.68
C GLU A 43 -11.57 4.67 -2.99
N ALA A 44 -10.86 5.28 -2.02
CA ALA A 44 -9.69 4.68 -1.39
C ALA A 44 -10.00 3.38 -0.64
N GLN A 45 -11.14 3.31 0.05
CA GLN A 45 -11.57 2.12 0.77
C GLN A 45 -11.77 0.95 -0.20
N ARG A 46 -12.53 1.17 -1.28
CA ARG A 46 -12.83 0.12 -2.27
C ARG A 46 -11.57 -0.32 -3.02
N ALA A 47 -10.66 0.59 -3.32
CA ALA A 47 -9.37 0.27 -3.92
C ALA A 47 -8.48 -0.60 -2.98
N ALA A 48 -8.48 -0.30 -1.68
CA ALA A 48 -7.79 -1.10 -0.68
C ALA A 48 -8.38 -2.53 -0.59
N GLU A 49 -9.70 -2.65 -0.60
CA GLU A 49 -10.41 -3.93 -0.64
C GLU A 49 -10.07 -4.72 -1.91
N ALA A 50 -9.97 -4.05 -3.07
CA ALA A 50 -9.57 -4.69 -4.32
C ALA A 50 -8.14 -5.25 -4.27
N ALA A 51 -7.20 -4.56 -3.63
CA ALA A 51 -5.85 -5.08 -3.41
C ALA A 51 -5.86 -6.33 -2.53
N GLU A 52 -6.69 -6.35 -1.48
CA GLU A 52 -6.83 -7.53 -0.62
C GLU A 52 -7.57 -8.69 -1.31
N ALA A 53 -8.58 -8.43 -2.13
CA ALA A 53 -9.22 -9.46 -2.96
C ALA A 53 -8.21 -10.09 -3.94
N ALA A 54 -7.36 -9.28 -4.57
CA ALA A 54 -6.26 -9.78 -5.41
C ALA A 54 -5.24 -10.60 -4.59
N SER A 55 -4.99 -10.22 -3.34
CA SER A 55 -4.12 -10.96 -2.40
C SER A 55 -4.61 -12.40 -2.19
N LEU A 56 -5.93 -12.64 -2.18
CA LEU A 56 -6.52 -13.99 -2.07
C LEU A 56 -6.22 -14.87 -3.28
N GLN A 57 -5.77 -14.27 -4.39
CA GLN A 57 -5.26 -14.97 -5.57
C GLN A 57 -3.73 -14.86 -5.73
N GLY A 58 -3.02 -14.38 -4.69
CA GLY A 58 -1.57 -14.27 -4.67
C GLY A 58 -1.00 -13.05 -5.42
N SER A 59 -1.84 -12.08 -5.82
CA SER A 59 -1.48 -10.95 -6.70
C SER A 59 -1.62 -9.58 -6.03
N PHE A 60 -1.31 -9.49 -4.73
CA PHE A 60 -1.38 -8.21 -4.02
C PHE A 60 -0.52 -7.14 -4.68
N TRP A 61 0.75 -7.45 -4.97
CA TRP A 61 1.69 -6.45 -5.44
C TRP A 61 1.40 -6.01 -6.89
N GLU A 62 0.94 -6.92 -7.73
CA GLU A 62 0.50 -6.62 -9.09
C GLU A 62 -0.69 -5.66 -9.07
N MET A 63 -1.67 -5.90 -8.19
CA MET A 63 -2.81 -5.01 -8.02
C MET A 63 -2.39 -3.68 -7.40
N HIS A 64 -1.55 -3.68 -6.37
CA HIS A 64 -1.00 -2.48 -5.74
C HIS A 64 -0.35 -1.56 -6.78
N ASP A 65 0.52 -2.10 -7.62
CA ASP A 65 1.22 -1.32 -8.64
C ASP A 65 0.25 -0.83 -9.73
N ALA A 66 -0.72 -1.66 -10.11
CA ALA A 66 -1.75 -1.31 -11.09
C ALA A 66 -2.67 -0.17 -10.60
N LEU A 67 -3.07 -0.19 -9.32
CA LEU A 67 -3.89 0.85 -8.70
C LEU A 67 -3.18 2.20 -8.72
N TYR A 68 -1.92 2.27 -8.28
CA TYR A 68 -1.15 3.51 -8.31
C TYR A 68 -0.88 4.00 -9.73
N ALA A 69 -0.66 3.10 -10.69
CA ALA A 69 -0.44 3.45 -12.09
C ALA A 69 -1.70 3.94 -12.80
N ASN A 70 -2.90 3.73 -12.24
CA ASN A 70 -4.16 4.08 -12.89
C ASN A 70 -4.56 5.56 -12.75
N GLY A 71 -3.70 6.41 -12.16
CA GLY A 71 -3.88 7.85 -12.12
C GLY A 71 -5.10 8.31 -11.32
N GLY A 72 -5.45 7.61 -10.23
CA GLY A 72 -6.56 7.94 -9.35
C GLY A 72 -7.95 7.52 -9.86
N ARG A 73 -8.05 6.84 -10.99
CA ARG A 73 -9.31 6.25 -11.48
C ARG A 73 -9.51 4.90 -10.82
N LEU A 74 -10.37 4.85 -9.81
CA LEU A 74 -10.54 3.71 -8.91
C LEU A 74 -12.02 3.33 -8.70
N ALA A 75 -12.90 3.73 -9.63
CA ALA A 75 -14.29 3.28 -9.62
C ALA A 75 -14.38 1.74 -9.84
N ASP A 76 -15.46 1.11 -9.44
CA ASP A 76 -15.63 -0.35 -9.52
C ASP A 76 -15.30 -0.93 -10.90
N ALA A 77 -15.71 -0.24 -11.98
CA ALA A 77 -15.38 -0.66 -13.34
C ALA A 77 -13.87 -0.63 -13.63
N ASP A 78 -13.15 0.38 -13.09
CA ASP A 78 -11.70 0.47 -13.20
C ASP A 78 -11.02 -0.67 -12.42
N LEU A 79 -11.49 -0.98 -11.22
CA LEU A 79 -10.94 -2.06 -10.39
C LEU A 79 -11.08 -3.43 -11.07
N ILE A 80 -12.23 -3.70 -11.70
CA ILE A 80 -12.45 -4.92 -12.46
C ILE A 80 -11.54 -4.97 -13.69
N ALA A 81 -11.38 -3.85 -14.40
CA ALA A 81 -10.48 -3.78 -15.55
C ALA A 81 -9.00 -3.97 -15.16
N LEU A 82 -8.61 -3.49 -13.98
CA LEU A 82 -7.28 -3.75 -13.42
C LEU A 82 -7.09 -5.23 -13.09
N ALA A 83 -8.08 -5.87 -12.46
CA ALA A 83 -8.06 -7.28 -12.13
C ALA A 83 -7.93 -8.16 -13.39
N ASP A 84 -8.67 -7.84 -14.45
CA ASP A 84 -8.55 -8.51 -15.77
C ASP A 84 -7.14 -8.35 -16.35
N ARG A 85 -6.64 -7.12 -16.36
CA ARG A 85 -5.31 -6.80 -16.92
C ARG A 85 -4.16 -7.53 -16.24
N ILE A 86 -4.25 -7.79 -14.94
CA ILE A 86 -3.24 -8.55 -14.19
C ILE A 86 -3.53 -10.07 -14.19
N GLY A 87 -4.56 -10.53 -14.89
CA GLY A 87 -4.85 -11.94 -15.13
C GLY A 87 -5.55 -12.68 -13.99
N LEU A 88 -6.33 -11.97 -13.16
CA LEU A 88 -7.12 -12.60 -12.11
C LEU A 88 -8.34 -13.33 -12.66
N ASP A 89 -8.78 -14.36 -11.95
CA ASP A 89 -10.11 -14.92 -12.11
C ASP A 89 -11.14 -13.87 -11.65
N LEU A 90 -11.90 -13.30 -12.60
CA LEU A 90 -12.80 -12.19 -12.35
C LEU A 90 -14.03 -12.59 -11.51
N ASP A 91 -14.54 -13.80 -11.69
CA ASP A 91 -15.70 -14.26 -10.92
C ASP A 91 -15.32 -14.47 -9.47
N ARG A 92 -14.17 -15.08 -9.24
CA ARG A 92 -13.57 -15.20 -7.91
C ARG A 92 -13.23 -13.83 -7.31
N PHE A 93 -12.62 -12.93 -8.08
CA PHE A 93 -12.28 -11.58 -7.62
C PHE A 93 -13.52 -10.81 -7.13
N ARG A 94 -14.63 -10.86 -7.88
CA ARG A 94 -15.88 -10.21 -7.47
C ARG A 94 -16.45 -10.84 -6.20
N ALA A 95 -16.49 -12.17 -6.14
CA ALA A 95 -16.97 -12.88 -4.96
C ALA A 95 -16.13 -12.57 -3.72
N ASP A 96 -14.80 -12.57 -3.85
CA ASP A 96 -13.87 -12.26 -2.77
C ASP A 96 -14.02 -10.80 -2.32
N LEU A 97 -14.14 -9.86 -3.26
CA LEU A 97 -14.30 -8.43 -3.00
C LEU A 97 -15.57 -8.12 -2.19
N ASP A 98 -16.65 -8.88 -2.42
CA ASP A 98 -17.93 -8.71 -1.74
C ASP A 98 -18.09 -9.62 -0.50
N SER A 99 -17.10 -10.46 -0.20
CA SER A 99 -17.14 -11.41 0.92
C SER A 99 -17.04 -10.77 2.32
N GLY A 100 -16.63 -9.50 2.39
CA GLY A 100 -16.31 -8.82 3.64
C GLY A 100 -14.92 -9.12 4.22
N ALA A 101 -14.23 -10.16 3.75
CA ALA A 101 -12.88 -10.50 4.22
C ALA A 101 -11.83 -9.41 3.87
N PRO A 102 -11.81 -8.86 2.64
CA PRO A 102 -10.97 -7.72 2.31
C PRO A 102 -11.25 -6.50 3.18
N ALA A 103 -12.52 -6.13 3.36
CA ALA A 103 -12.89 -5.00 4.21
C ALA A 103 -12.41 -5.17 5.65
N ALA A 104 -12.57 -6.37 6.23
CA ALA A 104 -12.08 -6.68 7.57
C ALA A 104 -10.55 -6.58 7.67
N ARG A 105 -9.82 -6.95 6.61
CA ARG A 105 -8.36 -6.83 6.56
C ARG A 105 -7.94 -5.35 6.51
N VAL A 106 -8.56 -4.55 5.66
CA VAL A 106 -8.33 -3.10 5.57
C VAL A 106 -8.63 -2.41 6.90
N ALA A 107 -9.75 -2.75 7.54
CA ALA A 107 -10.15 -2.18 8.82
C ALA A 107 -9.10 -2.42 9.93
N ARG A 108 -8.47 -3.60 9.98
CA ARG A 108 -7.40 -3.89 10.95
C ARG A 108 -6.18 -2.99 10.77
N ASP A 109 -5.78 -2.72 9.52
CA ASP A 109 -4.68 -1.83 9.24
C ASP A 109 -5.03 -0.37 9.58
N ALA A 110 -6.23 0.08 9.20
CA ALA A 110 -6.71 1.42 9.53
C ALA A 110 -6.81 1.64 11.05
N GLN A 111 -7.29 0.64 11.79
CA GLN A 111 -7.31 0.69 13.25
C GLN A 111 -5.89 0.86 13.82
N SER A 112 -4.92 0.09 13.33
CA SER A 112 -3.53 0.23 13.80
C SER A 112 -2.95 1.61 13.46
N ALA A 113 -3.35 2.23 12.35
CA ALA A 113 -2.95 3.59 12.02
C ALA A 113 -3.51 4.61 13.02
N HIS A 114 -4.77 4.46 13.42
CA HIS A 114 -5.40 5.31 14.46
C HIS A 114 -4.73 5.12 15.82
N GLU A 115 -4.45 3.89 16.23
CA GLU A 115 -3.74 3.59 17.49
C GLU A 115 -2.34 4.21 17.55
N LEU A 116 -1.67 4.33 16.40
CA LEU A 116 -0.37 4.99 16.24
C LEU A 116 -0.49 6.51 16.03
N ALA A 117 -1.69 7.07 16.07
CA ALA A 117 -1.98 8.48 15.82
C ALA A 117 -1.41 9.01 14.50
N ILE A 118 -1.47 8.18 13.43
CA ILE A 118 -0.99 8.56 12.10
C ILE A 118 -1.93 9.63 11.54
N GLY A 119 -1.39 10.83 11.27
CA GLY A 119 -2.18 12.00 10.82
C GLY A 119 -2.43 12.06 9.32
N GLY A 120 -1.87 11.14 8.51
CA GLY A 120 -2.02 11.16 7.05
C GLY A 120 -1.17 10.12 6.34
N THR A 121 -1.28 10.11 5.01
CA THR A 121 -0.56 9.18 4.15
C THR A 121 0.25 9.92 3.08
N PRO A 122 1.41 9.38 2.66
CA PRO A 122 2.05 8.16 3.16
C PRO A 122 2.71 8.37 4.53
N ALA A 123 2.67 7.35 5.41
CA ALA A 123 3.45 7.34 6.64
C ALA A 123 4.43 6.17 6.62
N PHE A 124 5.72 6.47 6.85
CA PHE A 124 6.78 5.47 6.84
C PHE A 124 7.23 5.12 8.24
N PHE A 125 7.50 3.85 8.44
CA PHE A 125 8.11 3.31 9.65
C PHE A 125 9.31 2.47 9.24
N VAL A 126 10.42 2.69 9.91
CA VAL A 126 11.66 1.92 9.74
C VAL A 126 11.88 1.10 11.01
N ASN A 127 11.85 -0.22 10.88
CA ASN A 127 11.99 -1.15 12.01
C ASN A 127 11.05 -0.83 13.20
N GLY A 128 9.81 -0.40 12.89
CA GLY A 128 8.81 -0.08 13.90
C GLY A 128 8.84 1.36 14.43
N VAL A 129 9.81 2.16 14.03
CA VAL A 129 9.94 3.58 14.43
C VAL A 129 9.41 4.49 13.31
N ALA A 130 8.60 5.48 13.66
CA ALA A 130 8.10 6.45 12.69
C ALA A 130 9.26 7.23 12.07
N HIS A 131 9.32 7.27 10.73
CA HIS A 131 10.29 8.06 9.99
C HIS A 131 9.71 9.45 9.74
N THR A 132 10.25 10.46 10.44
CA THR A 132 9.78 11.84 10.41
C THR A 132 10.73 12.79 9.67
N ASP A 133 11.86 12.27 9.20
CA ASP A 133 12.87 13.02 8.45
C ASP A 133 12.44 13.23 6.98
N ALA A 134 13.35 13.77 6.19
CA ALA A 134 13.11 14.06 4.78
C ALA A 134 12.57 12.81 4.03
N PHE A 135 11.53 13.04 3.27
CA PHE A 135 10.81 12.02 2.53
C PHE A 135 11.47 11.78 1.17
N ASP A 136 12.64 11.16 1.20
CA ASP A 136 13.40 10.78 0.00
C ASP A 136 14.13 9.43 0.19
N ALA A 137 14.62 8.87 -0.92
CA ALA A 137 15.25 7.56 -0.90
C ALA A 137 16.56 7.52 -0.11
N ARG A 138 17.27 8.65 -0.01
CA ARG A 138 18.54 8.73 0.73
C ARG A 138 18.27 8.63 2.23
N SER A 139 17.37 9.47 2.73
CA SER A 139 17.02 9.50 4.16
C SER A 139 16.47 8.14 4.63
N LEU A 140 15.59 7.51 3.84
CA LEU A 140 15.08 6.17 4.16
C LEU A 140 16.17 5.09 4.16
N VAL A 141 17.11 5.13 3.20
CA VAL A 141 18.25 4.17 3.18
C VAL A 141 19.16 4.40 4.38
N GLU A 142 19.47 5.66 4.70
CA GLU A 142 20.28 6.00 5.87
C GLU A 142 19.62 5.47 7.16
N ALA A 143 18.32 5.69 7.35
CA ALA A 143 17.58 5.18 8.50
C ALA A 143 17.59 3.65 8.58
N LEU A 144 17.42 2.96 7.42
CA LEU A 144 17.42 1.49 7.35
C LEU A 144 18.80 0.87 7.60
N THR A 145 19.88 1.58 7.27
CA THR A 145 21.25 1.04 7.39
C THR A 145 21.96 1.47 8.68
N SER A 146 21.49 2.54 9.33
CA SER A 146 22.04 3.03 10.61
C SER A 146 21.49 2.29 11.83
N ASP A 147 20.47 1.47 11.67
CA ASP A 147 19.89 0.69 12.76
C ASP A 147 20.80 -0.50 13.10
N PRO A 148 21.30 -0.61 14.36
CA PRO A 148 22.16 -1.71 14.78
C PRO A 148 21.56 -3.11 14.62
N ALA A 149 20.22 -3.22 14.45
CA ALA A 149 19.56 -4.49 14.13
C ALA A 149 19.85 -5.00 12.70
N ASN A 150 20.43 -4.19 11.82
CA ASN A 150 20.79 -4.52 10.45
C ASN A 150 22.30 -4.56 10.18
N ALA A 151 23.14 -4.62 11.24
CA ALA A 151 24.60 -4.54 11.15
C ALA A 151 25.30 -5.91 11.04
N ASP A 152 24.60 -6.98 10.62
CA ASP A 152 25.18 -8.32 10.36
C ASP A 152 24.88 -8.83 8.95
#